data_52ddf20170d98126e1946e5f9178c6a9
#
_entry.id   52ddf20170d98126e1946e5f9178c6a9
#
_cell.length_a   1.000
_cell.length_b   1.000
_cell.length_c   1.000
_cell.angle_alpha   90.00
_cell.angle_beta   90.00
_cell.angle_gamma   90.00
#
_symmetry.space_group_name_H-M   'P 1'
#
loop_
_entity.id
_entity.type
_entity.pdbx_description
1 polymer ?
#
loop_
_entity_poly.entity_id
_entity_poly.type
_entity_poly.pdbx_seq_one_letter_code
_entity_poly.pdbx_strand_id
1 'polypeptide(L)'
;YTVAVSSIYALYESLRLLEEEGLENRWNRHKVNAEKLRKGLTEIELNLPISPNDRLDQLTVVTKPDHIDDVEFRNKLIYDYNIEIGRGLGDFAGKVFRIGLMGESCKSEYVDQILEVFQKEI
;
A
#
# COMPACT_ATOMS: atom_id res chain seq x y z
N TYR A 1 24.09 -24.98 9.08
CA TYR A 1 23.03 -24.04 8.69
C TYR A 1 21.70 -24.45 9.29
N THR A 2 21.07 -23.55 10.05
CA THR A 2 19.74 -23.79 10.58
C THR A 2 18.71 -23.18 9.64
N VAL A 3 17.78 -23.98 9.17
CA VAL A 3 16.69 -23.51 8.31
C VAL A 3 15.74 -22.61 9.10
N ALA A 4 15.27 -21.50 8.52
CA ALA A 4 14.28 -20.61 9.12
C ALA A 4 12.90 -21.28 9.11
N VAL A 5 12.65 -22.22 10.01
CA VAL A 5 11.47 -23.09 10.05
C VAL A 5 10.17 -22.26 10.08
N SER A 6 10.11 -21.22 10.90
CA SER A 6 8.95 -20.34 10.98
C SER A 6 8.59 -19.68 9.64
N SER A 7 9.62 -19.26 8.88
CA SER A 7 9.43 -18.68 7.54
C SER A 7 8.91 -19.70 6.54
N ILE A 8 9.35 -20.96 6.66
CA ILE A 8 8.84 -22.04 5.80
C ILE A 8 7.37 -22.34 6.09
N TYR A 9 6.98 -22.40 7.36
CA TYR A 9 5.57 -22.55 7.72
C TYR A 9 4.72 -21.38 7.23
N ALA A 10 5.21 -20.14 7.35
CA ALA A 10 4.53 -18.97 6.85
C ALA A 10 4.37 -19.00 5.32
N LEU A 11 5.42 -19.42 4.60
CA LEU A 11 5.37 -19.59 3.16
C LEU A 11 4.36 -20.68 2.76
N TYR A 12 4.39 -21.83 3.43
CA TYR A 12 3.43 -22.90 3.19
C TYR A 12 1.98 -22.42 3.32
N GLU A 13 1.66 -21.73 4.41
CA GLU A 13 0.33 -21.18 4.64
C GLU A 13 -0.04 -20.13 3.59
N SER A 14 0.88 -19.26 3.21
CA SER A 14 0.67 -18.26 2.15
C SER A 14 0.35 -18.90 0.81
N LEU A 15 1.04 -19.99 0.45
CA LEU A 15 0.77 -20.76 -0.78
C LEU A 15 -0.57 -21.50 -0.72
N ARG A 16 -0.92 -22.05 0.44
CA ARG A 16 -2.22 -22.70 0.66
C ARG A 16 -3.37 -21.71 0.47
N LEU A 17 -3.25 -20.51 1.04
CA LEU A 17 -4.25 -19.44 0.87
C LEU A 17 -4.32 -18.96 -0.58
N LEU A 18 -3.19 -18.87 -1.28
CA LEU A 18 -3.16 -18.54 -2.71
C LEU A 18 -3.87 -19.59 -3.56
N GLU A 19 -3.65 -20.86 -3.29
CA GLU A 19 -4.31 -21.96 -3.99
C GLU A 19 -5.83 -21.95 -3.73
N GLU A 20 -6.24 -21.73 -2.49
CA GLU A 20 -7.65 -21.65 -2.09
C GLU A 20 -8.38 -20.46 -2.75
N GLU A 21 -7.76 -19.28 -2.78
CA GLU A 21 -8.31 -18.08 -3.43
C GLU A 21 -8.31 -18.22 -4.96
N GLY A 22 -7.30 -18.85 -5.52
CA GLY A 22 -7.01 -18.89 -6.94
C GLY A 22 -6.23 -17.67 -7.44
N LEU A 23 -5.24 -17.92 -8.28
CA LEU A 23 -4.29 -16.90 -8.74
C LEU A 23 -4.96 -15.75 -9.49
N GLU A 24 -5.90 -16.06 -10.39
CA GLU A 24 -6.64 -15.05 -11.16
C GLU A 24 -7.55 -14.19 -10.26
N ASN A 25 -8.21 -14.80 -9.28
CA ASN A 25 -9.01 -14.08 -8.29
C ASN A 25 -8.15 -13.13 -7.46
N ARG A 26 -6.97 -13.58 -7.05
CA ARG A 26 -6.01 -12.77 -6.31
C ARG A 26 -5.52 -11.58 -7.15
N TRP A 27 -5.19 -11.78 -8.40
CA TRP A 27 -4.79 -10.68 -9.31
C TRP A 27 -5.90 -9.65 -9.46
N ASN A 28 -7.13 -10.12 -9.70
CA ASN A 28 -8.30 -9.24 -9.83
C ASN A 28 -8.56 -8.43 -8.54
N ARG A 29 -8.47 -9.06 -7.38
CA ARG A 29 -8.63 -8.40 -6.08
C ARG A 29 -7.60 -7.28 -5.88
N HIS A 30 -6.32 -7.55 -6.21
CA HIS A 30 -5.27 -6.53 -6.15
C HIS A 30 -5.53 -5.39 -7.13
N LYS A 31 -5.89 -5.70 -8.37
CA LYS A 31 -6.19 -4.70 -9.40
C LYS A 31 -7.33 -3.78 -8.98
N VAL A 32 -8.47 -4.35 -8.58
CA VAL A 32 -9.66 -3.57 -8.17
C VAL A 32 -9.35 -2.66 -6.98
N ASN A 33 -8.65 -3.15 -5.97
CA ASN A 33 -8.29 -2.36 -4.80
C ASN A 33 -7.24 -1.28 -5.13
N ALA A 34 -6.28 -1.57 -5.99
CA ALA A 34 -5.30 -0.59 -6.44
C ALA A 34 -5.94 0.53 -7.27
N GLU A 35 -6.87 0.20 -8.16
CA GLU A 35 -7.62 1.19 -8.93
C GLU A 35 -8.48 2.08 -8.01
N LYS A 36 -9.16 1.47 -7.03
CA LYS A 36 -9.93 2.19 -6.00
C LYS A 36 -9.04 3.18 -5.22
N LEU A 37 -7.88 2.71 -4.75
CA LEU A 37 -6.92 3.55 -4.03
C LEU A 37 -6.45 4.73 -4.89
N ARG A 38 -5.99 4.46 -6.10
CA ARG A 38 -5.48 5.49 -7.02
C ARG A 38 -6.54 6.54 -7.35
N LYS A 39 -7.76 6.08 -7.62
CA LYS A 39 -8.90 6.96 -7.88
C LYS A 39 -9.16 7.87 -6.68
N GLY A 40 -9.28 7.32 -5.47
CA GLY A 40 -9.51 8.09 -4.25
C GLY A 40 -8.39 9.09 -3.96
N LEU A 41 -7.11 8.71 -4.15
CA LEU A 41 -5.98 9.63 -4.00
C LEU A 41 -6.05 10.79 -5.00
N THR A 42 -6.47 10.53 -6.24
CA THR A 42 -6.63 11.58 -7.26
C THR A 42 -7.83 12.49 -6.94
N GLU A 43 -8.91 11.96 -6.40
CA GLU A 43 -10.10 12.74 -5.99
C GLU A 43 -9.80 13.73 -4.85
N ILE A 44 -8.82 13.44 -4.00
CA ILE A 44 -8.29 14.35 -2.98
C ILE A 44 -7.07 15.17 -3.47
N GLU A 45 -6.93 15.30 -4.79
CA GLU A 45 -5.93 16.11 -5.48
C GLU A 45 -4.45 15.70 -5.26
N LEU A 46 -4.19 14.46 -4.86
CA LEU A 46 -2.84 13.92 -4.75
C LEU A 46 -2.34 13.39 -6.09
N ASN A 47 -1.09 13.73 -6.42
CA ASN A 47 -0.47 13.33 -7.67
C ASN A 47 0.15 11.93 -7.58
N LEU A 48 -0.04 11.13 -8.63
CA LEU A 48 0.56 9.81 -8.80
C LEU A 48 1.71 9.91 -9.81
N PRO A 49 2.98 9.98 -9.36
CA PRO A 49 4.11 10.31 -10.22
C PRO A 49 4.52 9.19 -11.19
N ILE A 50 4.05 7.97 -10.95
CA ILE A 50 4.38 6.83 -11.81
C ILE A 50 3.42 6.76 -13.00
N SER A 51 3.98 6.63 -14.21
CA SER A 51 3.21 6.45 -15.44
C SER A 51 2.24 5.27 -15.31
N PRO A 52 0.99 5.38 -15.83
CA PRO A 52 0.01 4.29 -15.74
C PRO A 52 0.50 2.92 -16.22
N ASN A 53 1.37 2.89 -17.25
CA ASN A 53 1.93 1.67 -17.82
C ASN A 53 3.00 1.00 -16.92
N ASP A 54 3.55 1.75 -15.97
CA ASP A 54 4.63 1.29 -15.08
C ASP A 54 4.15 1.03 -13.65
N ARG A 55 2.85 1.16 -13.39
CA ARG A 55 2.25 0.95 -12.07
C ARG A 55 2.09 -0.52 -11.75
N LEU A 56 2.37 -0.87 -10.51
CA LEU A 56 2.09 -2.18 -9.93
C LEU A 56 0.82 -2.14 -9.09
N ASP A 57 0.02 -3.19 -9.14
CA ASP A 57 -1.20 -3.26 -8.30
C ASP A 57 -0.90 -3.48 -6.82
N GLN A 58 0.28 -4.01 -6.51
CA GLN A 58 0.72 -4.23 -5.13
C GLN A 58 1.28 -2.98 -4.46
N LEU A 59 1.67 -1.95 -5.23
CA LEU A 59 2.35 -0.77 -4.70
C LEU A 59 1.90 0.50 -5.42
N THR A 60 1.29 1.42 -4.68
CA THR A 60 0.95 2.74 -5.17
C THR A 60 1.95 3.77 -4.62
N VAL A 61 2.53 4.55 -5.51
CA VAL A 61 3.39 5.68 -5.18
C VAL A 61 2.59 6.97 -5.34
N VAL A 62 2.57 7.80 -4.31
CA VAL A 62 1.85 9.07 -4.29
C VAL A 62 2.78 10.19 -3.87
N THR A 63 2.71 11.34 -4.54
CA THR A 63 3.53 12.50 -4.20
C THR A 63 3.12 13.06 -2.84
N LYS A 64 4.10 13.27 -1.98
CA LYS A 64 3.91 13.91 -0.69
C LYS A 64 3.68 15.41 -0.90
N PRO A 65 2.64 16.03 -0.35
CA PRO A 65 2.49 17.49 -0.36
C PRO A 65 3.66 18.19 0.34
N ASP A 66 4.06 19.35 -0.16
CA ASP A 66 5.23 20.08 0.35
C ASP A 66 5.09 20.53 1.82
N HIS A 67 3.87 20.80 2.26
CA HIS A 67 3.56 21.22 3.63
C HIS A 67 3.56 20.08 4.65
N ILE A 68 3.66 18.84 4.21
CA ILE A 68 3.66 17.65 5.06
C ILE A 68 5.10 17.22 5.36
N ASP A 69 5.45 17.07 6.63
CA ASP A 69 6.69 16.41 7.03
C ASP A 69 6.55 14.89 6.90
N ASP A 70 7.49 14.25 6.21
CA ASP A 70 7.47 12.79 5.92
C ASP A 70 7.48 11.94 7.20
N VAL A 71 8.34 12.27 8.14
CA VAL A 71 8.53 11.45 9.35
C VAL A 71 7.36 11.64 10.32
N GLU A 72 6.98 12.89 10.54
CA GLU A 72 5.87 13.23 11.44
C GLU A 72 4.55 12.63 10.96
N PHE A 73 4.24 12.77 9.68
CA PHE A 73 3.02 12.22 9.09
C PHE A 73 2.96 10.70 9.21
N ARG A 74 4.03 9.98 8.84
CA ARG A 74 4.06 8.52 8.95
C ARG A 74 3.98 8.04 10.40
N ASN A 75 4.62 8.73 11.34
CA ASN A 75 4.48 8.43 12.75
C ASN A 75 3.05 8.64 13.24
N LYS A 76 2.40 9.73 12.82
CA LYS A 76 0.99 9.99 13.12
C LYS A 76 0.10 8.87 12.59
N LEU A 77 0.31 8.41 11.36
CA LEU A 77 -0.44 7.28 10.80
C LEU A 77 -0.30 6.00 11.65
N ILE A 78 0.90 5.71 12.14
CA ILE A 78 1.15 4.55 12.99
C ILE A 78 0.46 4.69 14.35
N TYR A 79 0.69 5.81 15.06
CA TYR A 79 0.25 5.96 16.45
C TYR A 79 -1.24 6.27 16.60
N ASP A 80 -1.81 7.06 15.69
CA ASP A 80 -3.20 7.50 15.81
C ASP A 80 -4.17 6.60 15.04
N TYR A 81 -3.69 5.96 13.96
CA TYR A 81 -4.56 5.20 13.04
C TYR A 81 -4.16 3.73 12.86
N ASN A 82 -3.04 3.31 13.43
CA ASN A 82 -2.49 1.96 13.25
C ASN A 82 -2.26 1.60 11.77
N ILE A 83 -1.83 2.59 10.98
CA ILE A 83 -1.53 2.44 9.55
C ILE A 83 -0.04 2.69 9.33
N GLU A 84 0.64 1.75 8.68
CA GLU A 84 2.03 1.90 8.27
C GLU A 84 2.12 2.04 6.76
N ILE A 85 2.81 3.09 6.28
CA ILE A 85 3.15 3.29 4.87
C ILE A 85 4.65 3.49 4.70
N GLY A 86 5.15 3.16 3.51
CA GLY A 86 6.56 3.29 3.18
C GLY A 86 6.95 4.73 2.81
N ARG A 87 8.19 5.09 3.15
CA ARG A 87 8.83 6.33 2.64
C ARG A 87 9.33 6.15 1.22
N GLY A 88 9.57 7.25 0.51
CA GLY A 88 10.31 7.25 -0.76
C GLY A 88 11.74 6.73 -0.59
N LEU A 89 12.29 6.14 -1.64
CA LEU A 89 13.67 5.62 -1.69
C LEU A 89 14.44 6.27 -2.84
N GLY A 90 15.77 6.34 -2.73
CA GLY A 90 16.63 6.94 -3.76
C GLY A 90 16.20 8.37 -4.09
N ASP A 91 15.98 8.66 -5.36
CA ASP A 91 15.59 9.98 -5.86
C ASP A 91 14.19 10.43 -5.39
N PHE A 92 13.38 9.51 -4.88
CA PHE A 92 12.06 9.76 -4.31
C PHE A 92 12.08 10.00 -2.78
N ALA A 93 13.24 9.92 -2.13
CA ALA A 93 13.34 10.11 -0.70
C ALA A 93 12.79 11.48 -0.27
N GLY A 94 11.86 11.50 0.69
CA GLY A 94 11.21 12.70 1.19
C GLY A 94 10.19 13.35 0.23
N LYS A 95 9.98 12.79 -0.96
CA LYS A 95 9.10 13.36 -2.00
C LYS A 95 7.80 12.57 -2.20
N VAL A 96 7.77 11.31 -1.82
CA VAL A 96 6.62 10.43 -2.03
C VAL A 96 6.36 9.54 -0.82
N PHE A 97 5.11 9.08 -0.72
CA PHE A 97 4.73 7.93 0.10
C PHE A 97 4.52 6.70 -0.79
N ARG A 98 4.72 5.52 -0.22
CA ARG A 98 4.48 4.24 -0.87
C ARG A 98 3.44 3.46 -0.08
N ILE A 99 2.33 3.16 -0.71
CA ILE A 99 1.21 2.44 -0.10
C ILE A 99 1.17 1.04 -0.68
N GLY A 100 1.41 0.04 0.17
CA GLY A 100 1.40 -1.37 -0.20
C GLY A 100 0.02 -2.00 -0.01
N LEU A 101 -0.46 -2.70 -1.04
CA LEU A 101 -1.65 -3.56 -0.98
C LEU A 101 -1.21 -4.98 -1.35
N MET A 102 -0.85 -5.79 -0.35
CA MET A 102 -0.24 -7.10 -0.58
C MET A 102 -0.92 -8.20 0.23
N GLY A 103 -1.32 -9.27 -0.44
CA GLY A 103 -1.89 -10.46 0.21
C GLY A 103 -3.09 -10.11 1.09
N GLU A 104 -3.02 -10.44 2.36
CA GLU A 104 -4.11 -10.24 3.33
C GLU A 104 -4.37 -8.75 3.65
N SER A 105 -3.40 -7.86 3.42
CA SER A 105 -3.61 -6.41 3.58
C SER A 105 -4.30 -5.77 2.37
N CYS A 106 -4.48 -6.49 1.26
CA CYS A 106 -5.18 -6.00 0.08
C CYS A 106 -6.69 -6.17 0.22
N LYS A 107 -7.32 -5.35 1.06
CA LYS A 107 -8.76 -5.36 1.33
C LYS A 107 -9.38 -4.00 1.05
N SER A 108 -10.62 -4.00 0.53
CA SER A 108 -11.34 -2.77 0.19
C SER A 108 -11.54 -1.87 1.41
N GLU A 109 -11.80 -2.43 2.57
CA GLU A 109 -11.97 -1.72 3.84
C GLU A 109 -10.70 -0.97 4.28
N TYR A 110 -9.52 -1.53 4.03
CA TYR A 110 -8.24 -0.85 4.33
C TYR A 110 -7.96 0.29 3.34
N VAL A 111 -8.40 0.14 2.08
CA VAL A 111 -8.35 1.24 1.10
C VAL A 111 -9.26 2.38 1.54
N ASP A 112 -10.47 2.10 1.98
CA ASP A 112 -11.40 3.12 2.50
C ASP A 112 -10.80 3.84 3.70
N GLN A 113 -10.25 3.08 4.65
CA GLN A 113 -9.63 3.64 5.86
C GLN A 113 -8.46 4.59 5.54
N ILE A 114 -7.54 4.21 4.66
CA ILE A 114 -6.40 5.07 4.33
C ILE A 114 -6.84 6.32 3.55
N LEU A 115 -7.83 6.22 2.67
CA LEU A 115 -8.38 7.36 1.95
C LEU A 115 -9.07 8.35 2.89
N GLU A 116 -9.86 7.88 3.85
CA GLU A 116 -10.49 8.72 4.87
C GLU A 116 -9.44 9.45 5.71
N VAL A 117 -8.39 8.73 6.14
CA VAL A 117 -7.30 9.34 6.92
C VAL A 117 -6.53 10.37 6.10
N PHE A 118 -6.20 10.08 4.84
CA PHE A 118 -5.52 11.04 3.97
C PHE A 118 -6.35 12.29 3.73
N GLN A 119 -7.65 12.14 3.46
CA GLN A 119 -8.56 13.28 3.28
C GLN A 119 -8.66 14.16 4.53
N LYS A 120 -8.51 13.58 5.72
CA LYS A 120 -8.60 14.31 7.00
C LYS A 120 -7.29 15.01 7.36
N GLU A 121 -6.14 14.40 7.04
CA GLU A 121 -4.84 14.80 7.58
C GLU A 121 -3.94 15.52 6.57
N ILE A 122 -4.28 15.49 5.29
CA ILE A 122 -3.60 16.20 4.20
C ILE A 122 -4.45 17.36 3.70
#